data_fde9711de5a57d110c17df2d63c9889b
#
_entry.id   fde9711de5a57d110c17df2d63c9889b
#
_cell.length_a   1.000
_cell.length_b   1.000
_cell.length_c   1.000
_cell.angle_alpha   90.00
_cell.angle_beta   90.00
_cell.angle_gamma   90.00
#
_symmetry.space_group_name_H-M   'P 1'
#
loop_
_entity.id
_entity.type
_entity.pdbx_description
1 polymer ?
#
loop_
_entity_poly.entity_id
_entity_poly.type
_entity_poly.pdbx_seq_one_letter_code
_entity_poly.pdbx_strand_id
1 'polypeptide(L)'
;MLGGNINFTTFTVKSLPLDNYLELLKLILPEFLVEHFDLKNSIIEEEKMHLFFEERNNVPTKDKERILISKGFLNEVTIQDFPLRGKLVFLHIKRRRWTDKNTNEIIQRDWNLVAQGTRMTLEFATFLKEINRY
;
A
#
# COMPACT_ATOMS: atom_id res chain seq x y z
N MET A 1 2.81 -19.31 -25.82
CA MET A 1 2.30 -19.08 -25.57
C MET A 1 1.44 -18.48 -25.36
N LEU A 2 1.05 -18.31 -25.48
CA LEU A 2 0.10 -18.05 -25.29
C LEU A 2 -0.37 -16.77 -24.95
N GLY A 3 -0.70 -15.81 -25.70
CA GLY A 3 -1.20 -14.47 -25.45
C GLY A 3 -2.42 -14.40 -24.58
N GLY A 4 -3.02 -15.51 -24.30
CA GLY A 4 -4.19 -15.58 -23.45
C GLY A 4 -3.93 -15.36 -21.96
N ASN A 5 -2.69 -15.19 -21.58
CA ASN A 5 -2.30 -15.11 -20.17
C ASN A 5 -2.97 -13.98 -19.42
N ILE A 6 -3.17 -12.85 -20.07
CA ILE A 6 -3.79 -11.70 -19.42
C ILE A 6 -5.23 -11.99 -19.03
N ASN A 7 -5.99 -12.57 -19.94
CA ASN A 7 -7.38 -12.93 -19.68
C ASN A 7 -7.49 -14.00 -18.62
N PHE A 8 -6.57 -14.94 -18.62
CA PHE A 8 -6.53 -16.00 -17.62
C PHE A 8 -6.35 -15.41 -16.22
N THR A 9 -5.43 -14.50 -16.04
CA THR A 9 -5.18 -13.86 -14.76
C THR A 9 -6.41 -13.10 -14.25
N THR A 10 -7.05 -12.33 -15.11
CA THR A 10 -8.26 -11.59 -14.76
C THR A 10 -9.38 -12.54 -14.35
N PHE A 11 -9.56 -13.61 -15.09
CA PHE A 11 -10.59 -14.60 -14.78
C PHE A 11 -10.35 -15.23 -13.40
N THR A 12 -9.10 -15.60 -13.09
CA THR A 12 -8.75 -16.22 -11.82
C THR A 12 -9.08 -15.30 -10.64
N VAL A 13 -8.74 -14.03 -10.74
CA VAL A 13 -9.02 -13.06 -9.69
C VAL A 13 -10.51 -12.96 -9.43
N LYS A 14 -11.33 -12.92 -10.48
CA LYS A 14 -12.78 -12.79 -10.34
C LYS A 14 -13.42 -14.03 -9.72
N SER A 15 -12.79 -15.19 -9.82
CA SER A 15 -13.37 -16.43 -9.32
C SER A 15 -13.04 -16.69 -7.86
N LEU A 16 -12.15 -15.91 -7.23
CA LEU A 16 -11.75 -16.10 -5.83
C LEU A 16 -12.53 -15.20 -4.89
N PRO A 17 -12.95 -15.72 -3.71
CA PRO A 17 -13.48 -14.86 -2.66
C PRO A 17 -12.45 -13.83 -2.24
N LEU A 18 -12.91 -12.62 -1.93
CA LEU A 18 -12.03 -11.51 -1.58
C LEU A 18 -11.12 -11.85 -0.39
N ASP A 19 -11.68 -12.49 0.66
CA ASP A 19 -10.91 -12.81 1.86
C ASP A 19 -9.75 -13.74 1.56
N ASN A 20 -9.97 -14.77 0.73
CA ASN A 20 -8.92 -15.70 0.33
C ASN A 20 -7.85 -15.00 -0.49
N TYR A 21 -8.27 -14.06 -1.32
CA TYR A 21 -7.36 -13.29 -2.13
C TYR A 21 -6.45 -12.40 -1.28
N LEU A 22 -7.02 -11.72 -0.28
CA LEU A 22 -6.26 -10.87 0.63
C LEU A 22 -5.26 -11.69 1.45
N GLU A 23 -5.66 -12.86 1.92
CA GLU A 23 -4.74 -13.74 2.66
C GLU A 23 -3.57 -14.18 1.80
N LEU A 24 -3.82 -14.48 0.53
CA LEU A 24 -2.76 -14.83 -0.40
C LEU A 24 -1.79 -13.66 -0.61
N LEU A 25 -2.32 -12.44 -0.77
CA LEU A 25 -1.49 -11.26 -0.94
C LEU A 25 -0.59 -11.02 0.26
N LYS A 26 -1.09 -11.26 1.47
CA LYS A 26 -0.30 -11.08 2.70
C LYS A 26 0.86 -12.06 2.79
N LEU A 27 0.81 -13.18 2.09
CA LEU A 27 1.92 -14.12 2.04
C LEU A 27 3.04 -13.65 1.11
N ILE A 28 2.72 -12.77 0.19
CA ILE A 28 3.64 -12.33 -0.87
C ILE A 28 4.15 -10.92 -0.63
N LEU A 29 3.28 -10.04 -0.11
CA LEU A 29 3.55 -8.62 0.08
C LEU A 29 3.59 -8.28 1.57
N PRO A 30 4.29 -7.20 1.96
CA PRO A 30 4.26 -6.75 3.35
C PRO A 30 2.83 -6.52 3.84
N GLU A 31 2.54 -7.02 5.02
CA GLU A 31 1.19 -7.01 5.57
C GLU A 31 0.62 -5.59 5.70
N PHE A 32 1.45 -4.63 6.13
CA PHE A 32 0.97 -3.26 6.29
C PHE A 32 0.51 -2.64 4.97
N LEU A 33 1.12 -3.04 3.86
CA LEU A 33 0.69 -2.57 2.54
C LEU A 33 -0.66 -3.16 2.16
N VAL A 34 -0.84 -4.45 2.38
CA VAL A 34 -2.10 -5.11 2.03
C VAL A 34 -3.24 -4.56 2.87
N GLU A 35 -2.98 -4.23 4.12
CA GLU A 35 -4.02 -3.74 5.03
C GLU A 35 -4.43 -2.29 4.79
N HIS A 36 -3.52 -1.45 4.33
CA HIS A 36 -3.78 0.00 4.27
C HIS A 36 -3.73 0.60 2.86
N PHE A 37 -3.23 -0.13 1.90
CA PHE A 37 -2.99 0.40 0.55
C PHE A 37 -3.64 -0.46 -0.52
N ASP A 38 -3.94 0.16 -1.65
CA ASP A 38 -4.37 -0.54 -2.86
C ASP A 38 -3.22 -0.57 -3.86
N LEU A 39 -3.04 -1.71 -4.51
CA LEU A 39 -2.11 -1.82 -5.63
C LEU A 39 -2.78 -1.18 -6.85
N LYS A 40 -2.23 -0.08 -7.32
CA LYS A 40 -2.81 0.69 -8.43
C LYS A 40 -2.18 0.40 -9.77
N ASN A 41 -0.92 0.02 -9.79
CA ASN A 41 -0.22 -0.23 -11.04
C ASN A 41 0.96 -1.14 -10.79
N SER A 42 1.43 -1.77 -11.86
CA SER A 42 2.66 -2.57 -11.82
C SER A 42 3.38 -2.42 -13.15
N ILE A 43 4.71 -2.40 -13.05
CA ILE A 43 5.58 -2.43 -14.23
C ILE A 43 6.52 -3.59 -14.03
N ILE A 44 6.46 -4.57 -14.94
CA ILE A 44 7.24 -5.79 -14.82
C ILE A 44 8.23 -5.86 -15.96
N GLU A 45 9.50 -5.82 -15.60
CA GLU A 45 10.61 -5.92 -16.52
C GLU A 45 11.28 -7.28 -16.37
N GLU A 46 12.32 -7.54 -17.14
CA GLU A 46 12.99 -8.83 -17.07
C GLU A 46 13.62 -9.10 -15.71
N GLU A 47 14.25 -8.09 -15.12
CA GLU A 47 14.99 -8.24 -13.87
C GLU A 47 14.39 -7.47 -12.71
N LYS A 48 13.39 -6.63 -12.95
CA LYS A 48 12.81 -5.75 -11.95
C LYS A 48 11.30 -5.77 -12.01
N MET A 49 10.70 -5.50 -10.87
CA MET A 49 9.25 -5.36 -10.75
C MET A 49 8.98 -4.10 -9.91
N HIS A 50 8.14 -3.21 -10.44
CA HIS A 50 7.72 -2.02 -9.72
C HIS A 50 6.24 -2.14 -9.42
N LEU A 51 5.90 -2.03 -8.14
CA LEU A 51 4.51 -2.09 -7.68
C LEU A 51 4.15 -0.74 -7.07
N PHE A 52 3.03 -0.17 -7.49
CA PHE A 52 2.62 1.18 -7.11
C PHE A 52 1.39 1.12 -6.24
N PHE A 53 1.52 1.60 -5.01
CA PHE A 53 0.49 1.56 -3.99
C PHE A 53 0.02 2.96 -3.62
N GLU A 54 -1.29 3.07 -3.36
CA GLU A 54 -1.89 4.30 -2.84
C GLU A 54 -2.70 3.95 -1.60
N GLU A 55 -2.53 4.74 -0.55
CA GLU A 55 -3.27 4.53 0.69
C GLU A 55 -4.76 4.68 0.46
N ARG A 56 -5.54 3.74 1.05
CA ARG A 56 -6.98 3.77 0.95
C ARG A 56 -7.56 5.00 1.65
N ASN A 57 -8.73 5.41 1.20
CA ASN A 57 -9.44 6.53 1.83
C ASN A 57 -10.19 6.05 3.07
N ASN A 58 -9.45 5.52 4.04
CA ASN A 58 -9.98 5.15 5.34
C ASN A 58 -9.51 6.20 6.34
N VAL A 59 -10.44 7.00 6.83
CA VAL A 59 -10.14 8.14 7.69
C VAL A 59 -9.33 7.70 8.91
N PRO A 60 -8.19 8.35 9.21
CA PRO A 60 -7.26 7.88 10.24
C PRO A 60 -7.68 8.19 11.68
N THR A 61 -8.77 8.89 11.90
CA THR A 61 -9.23 9.27 13.23
C THR A 61 -10.61 8.68 13.50
N LYS A 62 -10.85 8.35 14.77
CA LYS A 62 -12.17 7.94 15.24
C LYS A 62 -12.99 9.09 15.78
N ASP A 63 -12.44 10.30 15.78
CA ASP A 63 -13.13 11.48 16.25
C ASP A 63 -14.23 11.85 15.25
N LYS A 64 -15.48 11.62 15.66
CA LYS A 64 -16.64 11.84 14.81
C LYS A 64 -16.95 13.33 14.58
N GLU A 65 -16.37 14.21 15.36
CA GLU A 65 -16.55 15.65 15.19
C GLU A 65 -15.65 16.20 14.08
N ARG A 66 -14.61 15.47 13.72
CA ARG A 66 -13.72 15.89 12.63
C ARG A 66 -14.27 15.36 11.31
N ILE A 67 -14.35 16.24 10.34
CA ILE A 67 -14.78 15.87 8.98
C ILE A 67 -13.55 15.95 8.09
N LEU A 68 -12.99 14.80 7.76
CA LEU A 68 -11.78 14.70 6.95
C LEU A 68 -12.12 14.38 5.50
N ILE A 69 -11.59 15.20 4.61
CA ILE A 69 -11.78 15.03 3.17
C ILE A 69 -10.44 14.71 2.54
N SER A 70 -10.40 13.66 1.72
CA SER A 70 -9.18 13.29 1.02
C SER A 70 -8.72 14.41 0.08
N LYS A 71 -7.45 14.79 0.15
CA LYS A 71 -6.87 15.87 -0.64
C LYS A 71 -5.56 15.42 -1.29
N GLY A 72 -5.58 14.28 -1.94
CA GLY A 72 -4.42 13.77 -2.65
C GLY A 72 -3.44 13.02 -1.77
N PHE A 73 -2.19 13.03 -2.17
CA PHE A 73 -1.17 12.20 -1.55
C PHE A 73 0.06 13.02 -1.19
N LEU A 74 0.82 12.49 -0.23
CA LEU A 74 2.15 12.98 0.09
C LEU A 74 3.16 12.43 -0.92
N ASN A 75 4.40 12.88 -0.83
CA ASN A 75 5.46 12.42 -1.74
C ASN A 75 5.62 10.90 -1.67
N GLU A 76 5.86 10.31 -2.83
CA GLU A 76 6.05 8.87 -2.94
C GLU A 76 7.31 8.42 -2.20
N VAL A 77 7.20 7.30 -1.51
CA VAL A 77 8.31 6.63 -0.85
C VAL A 77 8.57 5.33 -1.61
N THR A 78 9.82 5.05 -1.91
CA THR A 78 10.20 3.80 -2.59
C THR A 78 11.05 2.96 -1.66
N ILE A 79 10.66 1.70 -1.46
CA ILE A 79 11.45 0.75 -0.69
C ILE A 79 11.66 -0.51 -1.53
N GLN A 80 12.79 -1.17 -1.29
CA GLN A 80 13.08 -2.44 -1.95
C GLN A 80 12.62 -3.59 -1.04
N ASP A 81 11.87 -4.51 -1.61
CA ASP A 81 11.38 -5.70 -0.93
C ASP A 81 12.24 -6.91 -1.30
N PHE A 82 11.89 -8.07 -0.77
CA PHE A 82 12.54 -9.32 -1.15
C PHE A 82 12.28 -9.63 -2.62
N PRO A 83 13.25 -10.23 -3.31
CA PRO A 83 13.05 -10.62 -4.70
C PRO A 83 11.91 -11.60 -4.85
N LEU A 84 11.16 -11.49 -5.94
CA LEU A 84 10.10 -12.42 -6.29
C LEU A 84 10.40 -13.00 -7.66
N ARG A 85 10.43 -14.31 -7.75
CA ARG A 85 10.61 -15.00 -9.03
C ARG A 85 11.84 -14.52 -9.78
N GLY A 86 12.94 -14.27 -9.07
CA GLY A 86 14.18 -13.83 -9.69
C GLY A 86 14.22 -12.35 -10.08
N LYS A 87 13.19 -11.59 -9.72
CA LYS A 87 13.14 -10.15 -10.01
C LYS A 87 13.31 -9.34 -8.74
N LEU A 88 14.06 -8.25 -8.82
CA LEU A 88 14.10 -7.27 -7.74
C LEU A 88 12.73 -6.59 -7.66
N VAL A 89 12.25 -6.35 -6.45
CA VAL A 89 10.92 -5.76 -6.22
C VAL A 89 11.07 -4.39 -5.58
N PHE A 90 10.49 -3.37 -6.23
CA PHE A 90 10.45 -2.02 -5.71
C PHE A 90 9.01 -1.64 -5.42
N LEU A 91 8.75 -1.23 -4.17
CA LEU A 91 7.43 -0.84 -3.71
C LEU A 91 7.38 0.68 -3.68
N HIS A 92 6.53 1.26 -4.51
CA HIS A 92 6.31 2.69 -4.60
C HIS A 92 5.03 3.02 -3.85
N ILE A 93 5.16 3.80 -2.78
CA ILE A 93 4.09 3.93 -1.78
C ILE A 93 3.71 5.39 -1.63
N LYS A 94 2.44 5.71 -1.89
CA LYS A 94 1.89 7.04 -1.68
C LYS A 94 0.96 7.03 -0.49
N ARG A 95 1.32 7.80 0.55
CA ARG A 95 0.46 8.00 1.71
C ARG A 95 -0.56 9.07 1.38
N ARG A 96 -1.81 8.85 1.84
CA ARG A 96 -2.90 9.78 1.59
C ARG A 96 -2.86 10.93 2.59
N ARG A 97 -3.34 12.06 2.13
CA ARG A 97 -3.47 13.27 2.91
C ARG A 97 -4.95 13.66 2.97
N TRP A 98 -5.39 14.09 4.15
CA TRP A 98 -6.75 14.59 4.35
C TRP A 98 -6.70 16.03 4.82
N THR A 99 -7.81 16.74 4.63
CA THR A 99 -7.98 18.08 5.16
C THR A 99 -9.20 18.08 6.06
N ASP A 100 -9.06 18.66 7.25
CA ASP A 100 -10.19 18.89 8.14
C ASP A 100 -11.03 20.01 7.54
N LYS A 101 -12.30 19.71 7.26
CA LYS A 101 -13.21 20.67 6.61
C LYS A 101 -13.42 21.93 7.42
N ASN A 102 -13.39 21.81 8.75
CA ASN A 102 -13.69 22.94 9.63
C ASN A 102 -12.46 23.80 9.93
N THR A 103 -11.29 23.20 10.06
CA THR A 103 -10.07 23.91 10.48
C THR A 103 -9.07 24.10 9.35
N ASN A 104 -9.25 23.43 8.22
CA ASN A 104 -8.30 23.37 7.10
C ASN A 104 -6.97 22.73 7.46
N GLU A 105 -6.89 22.08 8.61
CA GLU A 105 -5.69 21.38 9.04
C GLU A 105 -5.43 20.18 8.14
N ILE A 106 -4.16 19.95 7.79
CA ILE A 106 -3.76 18.79 6.99
C ILE A 106 -3.48 17.64 7.93
N ILE A 107 -4.15 16.52 7.69
CA ILE A 107 -4.09 15.32 8.53
C ILE A 107 -3.51 14.18 7.72
N GLN A 108 -2.65 13.39 8.34
CA GLN A 108 -2.15 12.14 7.78
C GLN A 108 -2.21 11.05 8.85
N ARG A 109 -2.19 9.81 8.43
CA ARG A 109 -2.20 8.68 9.37
C ARG A 109 -0.90 8.69 10.16
N ASP A 110 -1.01 8.40 11.45
CA ASP A 110 0.16 8.25 12.32
C ASP A 110 0.67 6.81 12.18
N TRP A 111 1.66 6.63 11.34
CA TRP A 111 2.22 5.29 11.07
C TRP A 111 3.00 4.73 12.24
N ASN A 112 3.51 5.58 13.13
CA ASN A 112 4.15 5.11 14.35
C ASN A 112 3.12 4.48 15.29
N LEU A 113 1.92 5.05 15.32
CA LEU A 113 0.81 4.49 16.10
C LEU A 113 0.35 3.15 15.50
N VAL A 114 0.25 3.07 14.19
CA VAL A 114 -0.08 1.81 13.49
C VAL A 114 0.96 0.73 13.86
N ALA A 115 2.23 1.10 13.88
CA ALA A 115 3.31 0.18 14.20
C ALA A 115 3.20 -0.40 15.62
N GLN A 116 2.66 0.35 16.56
CA GLN A 116 2.48 -0.12 17.93
C GLN A 116 1.48 -1.28 18.04
N GLY A 117 0.51 -1.31 17.14
CA GLY A 117 -0.52 -2.36 17.12
C GLY A 117 -0.26 -3.47 16.11
N THR A 118 0.91 -3.52 15.52
CA THR A 118 1.21 -4.41 14.40
C THR A 118 2.57 -5.07 14.62
N ARG A 119 2.75 -6.27 14.08
CA ARG A 119 4.05 -6.93 14.10
C ARG A 119 5.05 -6.13 13.27
N MET A 120 6.20 -5.81 13.85
CA MET A 120 7.25 -5.10 13.15
C MET A 120 7.98 -6.05 12.19
N THR A 121 8.02 -5.67 10.91
CA THR A 121 8.79 -6.38 9.90
C THR A 121 9.90 -5.47 9.39
N LEU A 122 10.87 -6.03 8.68
CA LEU A 122 11.94 -5.24 8.10
C LEU A 122 11.39 -4.20 7.11
N GLU A 123 10.43 -4.60 6.29
CA GLU A 123 9.82 -3.72 5.31
C GLU A 123 9.09 -2.56 5.97
N PHE A 124 8.36 -2.83 7.04
CA PHE A 124 7.66 -1.79 7.78
C PHE A 124 8.65 -0.84 8.46
N ALA A 125 9.71 -1.39 9.05
CA ALA A 125 10.75 -0.55 9.65
C ALA A 125 11.41 0.35 8.61
N THR A 126 11.67 -0.16 7.42
CA THR A 126 12.23 0.62 6.31
C THR A 126 11.27 1.72 5.88
N PHE A 127 9.98 1.41 5.79
CA PHE A 127 8.96 2.38 5.46
C PHE A 127 8.92 3.52 6.49
N LEU A 128 8.89 3.17 7.79
CA LEU A 128 8.88 4.16 8.86
C LEU A 128 10.11 5.07 8.81
N LYS A 129 11.26 4.49 8.55
CA LYS A 129 12.50 5.23 8.44
C LYS A 129 12.42 6.24 7.28
N GLU A 130 11.89 5.83 6.15
CA GLU A 130 11.80 6.70 4.98
C GLU A 130 10.80 7.84 5.19
N ILE A 131 9.65 7.58 5.80
CA ILE A 131 8.65 8.63 6.01
C ILE A 131 9.04 9.60 7.13
N ASN A 132 9.90 9.19 8.05
CA ASN A 132 10.38 10.03 9.15
C ASN A 132 11.70 10.72 8.84
N ARG A 133 12.17 10.61 7.61
CA ARG A 133 13.46 11.12 7.20
C ARG A 133 13.51 12.64 7.11
N TYR A 134 12.36 13.29 6.90
CA TYR A 134 12.25 14.72 6.72
C TYR A 134 11.39 15.37 7.76
#